data_c524b445b00edc432df1113db0760dd3
#
_entry.id   c524b445b00edc432df1113db0760dd3
#
_cell.length_a   1.000
_cell.length_b   1.000
_cell.length_c   1.000
_cell.angle_alpha   90.00
_cell.angle_beta   90.00
_cell.angle_gamma   90.00
#
_symmetry.space_group_name_H-M   'P 1'
#
loop_
_entity.id
_entity.type
_entity.pdbx_description
1 polymer ?
#
loop_
_entity_poly.entity_id
_entity_poly.type
_entity_poly.pdbx_seq_one_letter_code
_entity_poly.pdbx_strand_id
1 'polypeptide(L)'
;KGGEYRKWFGNNEYIVNWYNDGFELQNKLHPSGNRIWAHNFNLDHIFKDSLTWSDITSGHLSVRFNDSGFLFDGSGTSAFFTSIDHKIKALGFLNTKFANSFSKILNPTMHFQTGDFRNMPFDPDLISSHSVRVINSLINIAQLDWDSYETSWDFSQNPIISNQQPNLKQAFNTWQQQNADAVAEMKRLEEENNKLFIDAYGLQDELTPEVPDAQITLTRANREKDSQRLVSYALGCMM
;
A
#
# COMPACT_ATOMS: atom_id res chain seq x y z
N LYS A 1 9.25 -0.69 6.43
CA LYS A 1 10.07 -1.45 5.46
C LYS A 1 9.48 -1.31 4.07
N GLY A 2 10.34 -1.16 3.05
CA GLY A 2 9.93 -1.35 1.67
C GLY A 2 9.39 -2.78 1.46
N GLY A 3 8.73 -3.04 0.36
CA GLY A 3 8.13 -4.33 0.05
C GLY A 3 7.93 -4.49 -1.45
N GLU A 4 7.21 -5.53 -1.84
CA GLU A 4 6.82 -5.77 -3.22
C GLU A 4 5.94 -4.63 -3.78
N TYR A 5 5.75 -4.61 -5.10
CA TYR A 5 4.87 -3.65 -5.75
C TYR A 5 3.45 -3.80 -5.24
N ARG A 6 3.01 -2.84 -4.42
CA ARG A 6 1.66 -2.79 -3.87
C ARG A 6 1.21 -1.35 -3.67
N LYS A 7 0.04 -1.00 -4.19
CA LYS A 7 -0.59 0.32 -4.07
C LYS A 7 -1.62 0.33 -2.93
N TRP A 8 -1.92 1.50 -2.44
CA TRP A 8 -3.02 1.88 -1.55
C TRP A 8 -2.85 1.43 -0.10
N PHE A 9 -2.68 0.13 0.19
CA PHE A 9 -2.55 -0.41 1.55
C PHE A 9 -1.79 -1.74 1.55
N GLY A 10 -1.07 -2.05 2.67
CA GLY A 10 -0.41 -3.33 2.92
C GLY A 10 1.13 -3.24 3.00
N ASN A 11 1.80 -4.39 2.90
CA ASN A 11 3.23 -4.60 3.18
C ASN A 11 3.61 -4.32 4.66
N ASN A 12 2.68 -4.56 5.59
CA ASN A 12 2.81 -4.31 7.01
C ASN A 12 3.00 -5.63 7.80
N GLU A 13 3.87 -6.51 7.34
CA GLU A 13 4.07 -7.88 7.87
C GLU A 13 4.94 -7.94 9.13
N TYR A 14 5.80 -6.93 9.34
CA TYR A 14 6.85 -6.99 10.35
C TYR A 14 6.51 -6.14 11.55
N ILE A 15 6.88 -6.65 12.73
CA ILE A 15 6.88 -5.89 13.98
C ILE A 15 8.30 -5.54 14.39
N VAL A 16 8.43 -4.47 15.15
CA VAL A 16 9.68 -4.01 15.73
C VAL A 16 9.55 -4.00 17.24
N ASN A 17 10.55 -4.53 17.93
CA ASN A 17 10.62 -4.39 19.39
C ASN A 17 10.92 -2.92 19.75
N TRP A 18 9.88 -2.22 20.19
CA TRP A 18 9.97 -0.82 20.63
C TRP A 18 9.84 -0.69 22.16
N TYR A 19 10.16 -1.75 22.90
CA TYR A 19 10.12 -1.73 24.37
C TYR A 19 11.02 -0.61 24.93
N ASN A 20 10.53 0.10 25.94
CA ASN A 20 11.21 1.22 26.58
C ASN A 20 11.68 2.28 25.55
N ASP A 21 10.73 2.76 24.73
CA ASP A 21 10.96 3.75 23.65
C ASP A 21 12.07 3.37 22.65
N GLY A 22 12.17 2.07 22.37
CA GLY A 22 13.15 1.56 21.42
C GLY A 22 14.58 1.56 21.96
N PHE A 23 14.76 1.49 23.26
CA PHE A 23 16.07 1.54 23.92
C PHE A 23 17.10 0.59 23.29
N GLU A 24 16.71 -0.64 22.98
CA GLU A 24 17.62 -1.61 22.36
C GLU A 24 18.10 -1.12 20.99
N LEU A 25 17.18 -0.67 20.13
CA LEU A 25 17.50 -0.18 18.78
C LEU A 25 18.36 1.08 18.82
N GLN A 26 18.09 1.97 19.77
CA GLN A 26 18.81 3.24 19.90
C GLN A 26 20.20 3.09 20.49
N ASN A 27 20.52 1.96 21.14
CA ASN A 27 21.80 1.75 21.83
C ASN A 27 22.59 0.56 21.29
N LYS A 28 22.01 -0.30 20.43
CA LYS A 28 22.70 -1.44 19.86
C LYS A 28 23.82 -1.01 18.93
N LEU A 29 25.04 -1.37 19.30
CA LEU A 29 26.22 -1.05 18.51
C LEU A 29 26.29 -1.92 17.24
N HIS A 30 26.77 -1.32 16.18
CA HIS A 30 27.17 -2.04 14.98
C HIS A 30 28.32 -3.01 15.34
N PRO A 31 28.46 -4.17 14.66
CA PRO A 31 29.55 -5.13 14.93
C PRO A 31 30.97 -4.53 14.90
N SER A 32 31.18 -3.42 14.18
CA SER A 32 32.46 -2.67 14.22
C SER A 32 32.71 -1.92 15.51
N GLY A 33 31.70 -1.79 16.40
CA GLY A 33 31.80 -1.06 17.66
C GLY A 33 31.80 0.48 17.57
N ASN A 34 31.87 1.03 16.38
CA ASN A 34 32.16 2.46 16.18
C ASN A 34 30.91 3.36 16.05
N ARG A 35 29.72 2.78 15.96
CA ARG A 35 28.46 3.52 15.79
C ARG A 35 27.27 2.69 16.24
N ILE A 36 26.14 3.35 16.50
CA ILE A 36 24.85 2.67 16.66
C ILE A 36 24.46 2.03 15.33
N TRP A 37 23.91 0.81 15.38
CA TRP A 37 23.55 0.06 14.18
C TRP A 37 22.37 0.69 13.44
N ALA A 38 21.28 0.93 14.16
CA ALA A 38 20.10 1.53 13.57
C ALA A 38 20.23 3.07 13.51
N HIS A 39 19.88 3.63 12.35
CA HIS A 39 19.79 5.07 12.17
C HIS A 39 18.38 5.53 12.58
N ASN A 40 18.21 5.95 13.84
CA ASN A 40 16.93 6.40 14.39
C ASN A 40 16.79 7.91 14.23
N PHE A 41 16.52 8.36 13.01
CA PHE A 41 16.27 9.77 12.71
C PHE A 41 14.77 10.09 12.78
N ASN A 42 14.44 11.37 12.99
CA ASN A 42 13.08 11.89 12.96
C ASN A 42 12.12 11.17 13.94
N LEU A 43 12.56 10.93 15.15
CA LEU A 43 11.77 10.24 16.19
C LEU A 43 10.43 10.93 16.45
N ASP A 44 10.33 12.25 16.26
CA ASP A 44 9.10 13.03 16.39
C ASP A 44 8.00 12.63 15.39
N HIS A 45 8.34 11.83 14.39
CA HIS A 45 7.41 11.40 13.32
C HIS A 45 7.02 9.92 13.41
N ILE A 46 7.66 9.14 14.26
CA ILE A 46 7.27 7.74 14.45
C ILE A 46 5.85 7.65 15.03
N PHE A 47 5.17 6.56 14.71
CA PHE A 47 3.78 6.27 15.11
C PHE A 47 2.72 7.24 14.57
N LYS A 48 3.10 8.26 13.78
CA LYS A 48 2.14 9.11 13.09
C LYS A 48 1.67 8.44 11.80
N ASP A 49 0.45 8.73 11.43
CA ASP A 49 -0.11 8.33 10.15
C ASP A 49 0.67 8.96 8.99
N SER A 50 0.87 8.19 7.93
CA SER A 50 1.77 8.60 6.85
C SER A 50 1.39 7.99 5.50
N LEU A 51 2.01 8.48 4.43
CA LEU A 51 2.15 7.76 3.18
C LEU A 51 3.53 7.12 3.12
N THR A 52 3.61 5.87 2.68
CA THR A 52 4.88 5.14 2.58
C THR A 52 5.06 4.52 1.20
N TRP A 53 6.32 4.42 0.78
CA TRP A 53 6.70 3.75 -0.47
C TRP A 53 8.02 3.01 -0.30
N SER A 54 8.33 2.13 -1.24
CA SER A 54 9.62 1.46 -1.30
C SER A 54 10.62 2.36 -2.04
N ASP A 55 11.80 2.62 -1.45
CA ASP A 55 12.86 3.41 -2.09
C ASP A 55 13.26 2.80 -3.45
N ILE A 56 13.39 1.48 -3.50
CA ILE A 56 13.73 0.76 -4.74
C ILE A 56 12.47 0.13 -5.31
N THR A 57 12.16 0.44 -6.57
CA THR A 57 11.02 -0.10 -7.30
C THR A 57 11.46 -0.79 -8.58
N SER A 58 10.80 -1.89 -8.94
CA SER A 58 11.06 -2.63 -10.19
C SER A 58 10.38 -2.02 -11.43
N GLY A 59 10.09 -0.72 -11.42
CA GLY A 59 9.60 -0.01 -12.60
C GLY A 59 8.34 0.85 -12.41
N HIS A 60 7.57 0.67 -11.35
CA HIS A 60 6.39 1.48 -11.05
C HIS A 60 6.43 1.99 -9.61
N LEU A 61 6.19 3.30 -9.46
CA LEU A 61 5.95 3.91 -8.15
C LEU A 61 4.66 3.31 -7.57
N SER A 62 4.71 2.95 -6.29
CA SER A 62 3.55 2.50 -5.54
C SER A 62 3.59 3.07 -4.13
N VAL A 63 2.54 3.79 -3.78
CA VAL A 63 2.41 4.46 -2.49
C VAL A 63 1.26 3.86 -1.72
N ARG A 64 1.47 3.67 -0.43
CA ARG A 64 0.52 3.06 0.50
C ARG A 64 0.17 4.02 1.62
N PHE A 65 -1.05 3.93 2.09
CA PHE A 65 -1.51 4.57 3.30
C PHE A 65 -1.09 3.74 4.52
N ASN A 66 -0.53 4.40 5.51
CA ASN A 66 -0.30 3.84 6.84
C ASN A 66 -1.09 4.64 7.88
N ASP A 67 -1.82 3.94 8.72
CA ASP A 67 -2.40 4.51 9.94
C ASP A 67 -1.31 4.88 10.96
N SER A 68 -1.72 5.39 12.11
CA SER A 68 -0.83 5.58 13.26
C SER A 68 -0.33 4.25 13.80
N GLY A 69 0.84 4.25 14.44
CA GLY A 69 1.41 3.06 15.09
C GLY A 69 2.57 2.42 14.32
N PHE A 70 2.93 2.94 13.14
CA PHE A 70 4.02 2.41 12.33
C PHE A 70 5.34 3.17 12.51
N LEU A 71 6.42 2.42 12.34
CA LEU A 71 7.78 2.94 12.17
C LEU A 71 8.11 3.00 10.68
N PHE A 72 9.09 3.81 10.33
CA PHE A 72 9.62 3.92 8.97
C PHE A 72 11.14 3.74 8.96
N ASP A 73 11.69 3.41 7.81
CA ASP A 73 13.14 3.26 7.60
C ASP A 73 13.56 3.82 6.24
N GLY A 74 14.86 3.73 5.93
CA GLY A 74 15.40 4.22 4.66
C GLY A 74 14.92 3.44 3.43
N SER A 75 14.47 2.20 3.58
CA SER A 75 13.94 1.38 2.48
C SER A 75 12.41 1.48 2.35
N GLY A 76 11.75 1.88 3.44
CA GLY A 76 10.32 2.21 3.50
C GLY A 76 10.14 3.67 3.88
N THR A 77 10.45 4.55 2.95
CA THR A 77 10.36 6.01 3.14
C THR A 77 8.92 6.44 3.40
N SER A 78 8.76 7.47 4.25
CA SER A 78 7.43 7.98 4.62
C SER A 78 7.33 9.49 4.49
N ALA A 79 6.13 9.96 4.14
CA ALA A 79 5.74 11.37 4.11
C ALA A 79 4.61 11.62 5.11
N PHE A 80 4.72 12.73 5.84
CA PHE A 80 3.79 13.15 6.88
C PHE A 80 3.09 14.43 6.48
N PHE A 81 1.81 14.53 6.79
CA PHE A 81 0.95 15.64 6.39
C PHE A 81 0.26 16.24 7.61
N THR A 82 0.05 17.55 7.58
CA THR A 82 -0.74 18.25 8.60
C THR A 82 -2.25 18.20 8.31
N SER A 83 -2.63 17.94 7.05
CA SER A 83 -3.99 17.81 6.59
C SER A 83 -4.25 16.41 6.07
N ILE A 84 -5.27 15.74 6.62
CA ILE A 84 -5.72 14.44 6.14
C ILE A 84 -6.24 14.50 4.69
N ASP A 85 -6.91 15.59 4.32
CA ASP A 85 -7.38 15.82 2.94
C ASP A 85 -6.22 15.87 1.95
N HIS A 86 -5.17 16.64 2.27
CA HIS A 86 -3.96 16.70 1.44
C HIS A 86 -3.24 15.35 1.36
N LYS A 87 -3.20 14.60 2.47
CA LYS A 87 -2.61 13.25 2.49
C LYS A 87 -3.34 12.30 1.55
N ILE A 88 -4.68 12.26 1.60
CA ILE A 88 -5.49 11.40 0.72
C ILE A 88 -5.32 11.81 -0.74
N LYS A 89 -5.40 13.10 -1.04
CA LYS A 89 -5.18 13.61 -2.41
C LYS A 89 -3.77 13.28 -2.93
N ALA A 90 -2.75 13.43 -2.09
CA ALA A 90 -1.37 13.06 -2.44
C ALA A 90 -1.22 11.56 -2.72
N LEU A 91 -1.88 10.71 -1.95
CA LEU A 91 -1.90 9.27 -2.21
C LEU A 91 -2.50 8.95 -3.58
N GLY A 92 -3.65 9.58 -3.90
CA GLY A 92 -4.30 9.45 -5.21
C GLY A 92 -3.37 9.87 -6.34
N PHE A 93 -2.77 11.06 -6.22
CA PHE A 93 -1.81 11.59 -7.18
C PHE A 93 -0.63 10.65 -7.43
N LEU A 94 0.05 10.22 -6.36
CA LEU A 94 1.27 9.41 -6.44
C LEU A 94 1.06 8.02 -7.05
N ASN A 95 -0.17 7.50 -7.02
CA ASN A 95 -0.53 6.23 -7.64
C ASN A 95 -1.07 6.37 -9.07
N THR A 96 -1.05 7.58 -9.67
CA THR A 96 -1.46 7.82 -11.06
C THR A 96 -0.38 7.43 -12.08
N LYS A 97 -0.82 7.23 -13.33
CA LYS A 97 0.07 7.16 -14.49
C LYS A 97 0.92 8.41 -14.65
N PHE A 98 0.33 9.59 -14.41
CA PHE A 98 1.03 10.86 -14.51
C PHE A 98 2.21 10.91 -13.54
N ALA A 99 1.97 10.66 -12.25
CA ALA A 99 3.03 10.66 -11.24
C ALA A 99 4.11 9.61 -11.55
N ASN A 100 3.72 8.41 -12.02
CA ASN A 100 4.67 7.38 -12.40
C ASN A 100 5.53 7.78 -13.62
N SER A 101 4.96 8.43 -14.62
CA SER A 101 5.71 8.93 -15.77
C SER A 101 6.64 10.08 -15.38
N PHE A 102 6.14 11.00 -14.54
CA PHE A 102 6.91 12.14 -14.08
C PHE A 102 8.08 11.74 -13.16
N SER A 103 7.86 10.76 -12.28
CA SER A 103 8.93 10.24 -11.41
C SER A 103 10.12 9.69 -12.21
N LYS A 104 9.88 9.05 -13.36
CA LYS A 104 10.94 8.56 -14.26
C LYS A 104 11.69 9.67 -14.98
N ILE A 105 11.06 10.82 -15.18
CA ILE A 105 11.72 12.01 -15.72
C ILE A 105 12.62 12.65 -14.66
N LEU A 106 12.14 12.74 -13.41
CA LEU A 106 12.93 13.28 -12.29
C LEU A 106 14.11 12.38 -11.95
N ASN A 107 13.88 11.07 -11.89
CA ASN A 107 14.89 10.08 -11.55
C ASN A 107 14.72 8.82 -12.42
N PRO A 108 15.52 8.64 -13.48
CA PRO A 108 15.43 7.49 -14.38
C PRO A 108 15.98 6.19 -13.78
N THR A 109 16.42 6.21 -12.52
CA THR A 109 16.88 5.01 -11.81
C THR A 109 15.70 4.23 -11.21
N MET A 110 16.00 3.14 -10.50
CA MET A 110 14.99 2.37 -9.75
C MET A 110 14.64 2.99 -8.40
N HIS A 111 15.26 4.10 -8.01
CA HIS A 111 15.03 4.76 -6.74
C HIS A 111 13.94 5.83 -6.86
N PHE A 112 13.14 5.95 -5.81
CA PHE A 112 12.25 7.09 -5.58
C PHE A 112 12.47 7.61 -4.16
N GLN A 113 13.27 8.65 -4.06
CA GLN A 113 13.74 9.20 -2.79
C GLN A 113 12.90 10.38 -2.31
N THR A 114 13.16 10.85 -1.10
CA THR A 114 12.48 12.04 -0.54
C THR A 114 12.69 13.30 -1.37
N GLY A 115 13.83 13.41 -2.06
CA GLY A 115 14.11 14.52 -3.01
C GLY A 115 13.17 14.47 -4.21
N ASP A 116 12.98 13.28 -4.79
CA ASP A 116 12.07 13.07 -5.92
C ASP A 116 10.62 13.38 -5.51
N PHE A 117 10.19 12.87 -4.35
CA PHE A 117 8.88 13.16 -3.77
C PHE A 117 8.61 14.67 -3.64
N ARG A 118 9.58 15.45 -3.13
CA ARG A 118 9.43 16.91 -2.96
C ARG A 118 9.33 17.67 -4.27
N ASN A 119 9.87 17.12 -5.35
CA ASN A 119 9.86 17.72 -6.68
C ASN A 119 8.66 17.26 -7.52
N MET A 120 7.77 16.41 -6.97
CA MET A 120 6.54 16.03 -7.66
C MET A 120 5.60 17.25 -7.80
N PRO A 121 4.99 17.47 -8.96
CA PRO A 121 4.13 18.63 -9.23
C PRO A 121 2.73 18.42 -8.65
N PHE A 122 2.63 18.19 -7.34
CA PHE A 122 1.37 17.97 -6.65
C PHE A 122 0.75 19.28 -6.18
N ASP A 123 -0.46 19.56 -6.62
CA ASP A 123 -1.28 20.67 -6.17
C ASP A 123 -2.63 20.14 -5.62
N PRO A 124 -2.85 20.17 -4.29
CA PRO A 124 -4.07 19.69 -3.69
C PRO A 124 -5.31 20.51 -4.04
N ASP A 125 -5.16 21.77 -4.44
CA ASP A 125 -6.28 22.67 -4.74
C ASP A 125 -6.93 22.35 -6.09
N LEU A 126 -6.19 21.69 -7.00
CA LEU A 126 -6.74 21.20 -8.26
C LEU A 126 -7.68 19.99 -8.08
N ILE A 127 -7.65 19.34 -6.90
CA ILE A 127 -8.28 18.04 -6.69
C ILE A 127 -9.58 18.18 -5.90
N SER A 128 -10.66 17.69 -6.48
CA SER A 128 -12.01 17.80 -5.91
C SER A 128 -12.25 16.88 -4.71
N SER A 129 -13.30 17.17 -3.93
CA SER A 129 -13.78 16.28 -2.86
C SER A 129 -14.33 14.94 -3.39
N HIS A 130 -14.72 14.87 -4.66
CA HIS A 130 -15.09 13.60 -5.30
C HIS A 130 -13.90 12.65 -5.38
N SER A 131 -12.74 13.17 -5.74
CA SER A 131 -11.49 12.37 -5.80
C SER A 131 -11.16 11.74 -4.44
N VAL A 132 -11.37 12.46 -3.34
CA VAL A 132 -11.15 11.93 -1.98
C VAL A 132 -12.02 10.70 -1.70
N ARG A 133 -13.29 10.70 -2.17
CA ARG A 133 -14.17 9.52 -2.01
C ARG A 133 -13.67 8.32 -2.82
N VAL A 134 -13.26 8.54 -4.07
CA VAL A 134 -12.69 7.49 -4.92
C VAL A 134 -11.43 6.89 -4.27
N ILE A 135 -10.51 7.73 -3.78
CA ILE A 135 -9.27 7.30 -3.16
C ILE A 135 -9.54 6.51 -1.86
N ASN A 136 -10.48 6.95 -1.03
CA ASN A 136 -10.87 6.20 0.17
C ASN A 136 -11.46 4.83 -0.16
N SER A 137 -12.22 4.71 -1.24
CA SER A 137 -12.71 3.40 -1.72
C SER A 137 -11.56 2.49 -2.15
N LEU A 138 -10.54 3.03 -2.84
CA LEU A 138 -9.33 2.29 -3.23
C LEU A 138 -8.54 1.79 -2.01
N ILE A 139 -8.37 2.64 -0.99
CA ILE A 139 -7.72 2.25 0.28
C ILE A 139 -8.50 1.11 0.93
N ASN A 140 -9.82 1.25 1.05
CA ASN A 140 -10.66 0.26 1.72
C ASN A 140 -10.63 -1.10 1.01
N ILE A 141 -10.71 -1.14 -0.33
CA ILE A 141 -10.63 -2.40 -1.08
C ILE A 141 -9.26 -3.04 -0.90
N ALA A 142 -8.17 -2.25 -0.95
CA ALA A 142 -6.82 -2.76 -0.76
C ALA A 142 -6.58 -3.27 0.67
N GLN A 143 -7.19 -2.63 1.67
CA GLN A 143 -7.15 -3.08 3.07
C GLN A 143 -7.91 -4.37 3.27
N LEU A 144 -9.14 -4.49 2.76
CA LEU A 144 -9.92 -5.72 2.83
C LEU A 144 -9.21 -6.91 2.15
N ASP A 145 -8.54 -6.67 1.01
CA ASP A 145 -7.71 -7.69 0.38
C ASP A 145 -6.54 -8.09 1.27
N TRP A 146 -5.82 -7.11 1.85
CA TRP A 146 -4.68 -7.38 2.72
C TRP A 146 -5.09 -8.16 3.97
N ASP A 147 -6.19 -7.77 4.63
CA ASP A 147 -6.70 -8.37 5.85
C ASP A 147 -7.38 -9.73 5.64
N SER A 148 -7.55 -10.15 4.38
CA SER A 148 -8.02 -11.50 4.01
C SER A 148 -6.93 -12.58 4.17
N TYR A 149 -5.70 -12.21 4.53
CA TYR A 149 -4.57 -13.14 4.60
C TYR A 149 -3.84 -13.08 5.95
N GLU A 150 -3.35 -14.23 6.42
CA GLU A 150 -2.63 -14.40 7.71
C GLU A 150 -1.34 -13.58 7.83
N THR A 151 -0.89 -12.93 6.75
CA THR A 151 0.20 -11.95 6.76
C THR A 151 -0.22 -10.61 7.37
N SER A 152 -1.51 -10.32 7.43
CA SER A 152 -2.03 -9.14 8.10
C SER A 152 -2.17 -9.37 9.61
N TRP A 153 -1.85 -8.34 10.37
CA TRP A 153 -2.10 -8.31 11.83
C TRP A 153 -3.59 -8.16 12.18
N ASP A 154 -4.40 -7.67 11.23
CA ASP A 154 -5.85 -7.51 11.35
C ASP A 154 -6.62 -8.68 10.73
N PHE A 155 -5.92 -9.75 10.32
CA PHE A 155 -6.56 -10.97 9.85
C PHE A 155 -7.43 -11.59 10.94
N SER A 156 -8.68 -11.83 10.65
CA SER A 156 -9.65 -12.39 11.60
C SER A 156 -10.15 -13.78 11.23
N GLN A 157 -10.38 -14.04 9.95
CA GLN A 157 -10.94 -15.30 9.48
C GLN A 157 -10.59 -15.55 8.01
N ASN A 158 -10.37 -16.84 7.67
CA ASN A 158 -10.17 -17.22 6.28
C ASN A 158 -11.43 -16.93 5.43
N PRO A 159 -11.33 -16.20 4.31
CA PRO A 159 -12.48 -15.75 3.51
C PRO A 159 -13.32 -16.88 2.92
N ILE A 160 -12.75 -18.08 2.73
CA ILE A 160 -13.53 -19.25 2.27
C ILE A 160 -14.53 -19.68 3.35
N ILE A 161 -14.12 -19.63 4.63
CA ILE A 161 -14.99 -20.03 5.75
C ILE A 161 -16.00 -18.94 6.09
N SER A 162 -15.62 -17.66 6.01
CA SER A 162 -16.50 -16.54 6.32
C SER A 162 -17.76 -16.50 5.45
N ASN A 163 -17.71 -17.07 4.26
CA ASN A 163 -18.83 -17.13 3.32
C ASN A 163 -19.98 -18.10 3.73
N GLN A 164 -19.81 -18.89 4.79
CA GLN A 164 -20.85 -19.77 5.36
C GLN A 164 -21.62 -20.61 4.33
N GLN A 165 -20.94 -21.14 3.32
CA GLN A 165 -21.57 -21.96 2.28
C GLN A 165 -21.71 -23.43 2.73
N PRO A 166 -22.70 -24.17 2.18
CA PRO A 166 -22.97 -25.57 2.58
C PRO A 166 -21.80 -26.54 2.39
N ASN A 167 -20.90 -26.25 1.48
CA ASN A 167 -19.71 -27.08 1.23
C ASN A 167 -18.54 -26.23 0.72
N LEU A 168 -17.34 -26.78 0.85
CA LEU A 168 -16.09 -26.11 0.52
C LEU A 168 -15.99 -25.66 -0.94
N LYS A 169 -16.55 -26.43 -1.88
CA LYS A 169 -16.55 -26.07 -3.31
C LYS A 169 -17.35 -24.80 -3.56
N GLN A 170 -18.53 -24.71 -2.96
CA GLN A 170 -19.37 -23.50 -3.08
C GLN A 170 -18.73 -22.31 -2.36
N ALA A 171 -18.14 -22.53 -1.19
CA ALA A 171 -17.42 -21.49 -0.46
C ALA A 171 -16.26 -20.92 -1.27
N PHE A 172 -15.45 -21.76 -1.90
CA PHE A 172 -14.37 -21.32 -2.78
C PHE A 172 -14.90 -20.57 -4.02
N ASN A 173 -15.94 -21.05 -4.66
CA ASN A 173 -16.52 -20.39 -5.83
C ASN A 173 -17.06 -19.01 -5.48
N THR A 174 -17.71 -18.84 -4.32
CA THR A 174 -18.17 -17.56 -3.81
C THR A 174 -16.99 -16.61 -3.54
N TRP A 175 -15.95 -17.09 -2.86
CA TRP A 175 -14.73 -16.32 -2.64
C TRP A 175 -14.08 -15.90 -3.96
N GLN A 176 -13.94 -16.82 -4.91
CA GLN A 176 -13.36 -16.51 -6.23
C GLN A 176 -14.14 -15.42 -6.96
N GLN A 177 -15.48 -15.45 -6.91
CA GLN A 177 -16.30 -14.42 -7.52
C GLN A 177 -16.14 -13.07 -6.81
N GLN A 178 -16.21 -13.04 -5.49
CA GLN A 178 -15.99 -11.81 -4.69
C GLN A 178 -14.62 -11.19 -4.97
N ASN A 179 -13.59 -12.02 -5.06
CA ASN A 179 -12.24 -11.57 -5.39
C ASN A 179 -12.16 -11.00 -6.81
N ALA A 180 -12.79 -11.64 -7.79
CA ALA A 180 -12.84 -11.14 -9.16
C ALA A 180 -13.59 -9.79 -9.26
N ASP A 181 -14.69 -9.66 -8.53
CA ASP A 181 -15.48 -8.42 -8.47
C ASP A 181 -14.66 -7.29 -7.81
N ALA A 182 -13.96 -7.57 -6.72
CA ALA A 182 -13.08 -6.60 -6.06
C ALA A 182 -11.95 -6.12 -6.98
N VAL A 183 -11.36 -7.04 -7.75
CA VAL A 183 -10.31 -6.71 -8.73
C VAL A 183 -10.87 -5.83 -9.86
N ALA A 184 -12.07 -6.14 -10.37
CA ALA A 184 -12.71 -5.35 -11.41
C ALA A 184 -13.06 -3.95 -10.89
N GLU A 185 -13.58 -3.83 -9.68
CA GLU A 185 -13.90 -2.56 -9.06
C GLU A 185 -12.63 -1.73 -8.73
N MET A 186 -11.56 -2.38 -8.24
CA MET A 186 -10.27 -1.71 -8.05
C MET A 186 -9.77 -1.09 -9.36
N LYS A 187 -9.81 -1.86 -10.46
CA LYS A 187 -9.40 -1.38 -11.77
C LYS A 187 -10.23 -0.17 -12.22
N ARG A 188 -11.54 -0.28 -12.11
CA ARG A 188 -12.46 0.81 -12.47
C ARG A 188 -12.17 2.09 -11.69
N LEU A 189 -11.95 1.97 -10.38
CA LEU A 189 -11.63 3.11 -9.52
C LEU A 189 -10.23 3.68 -9.77
N GLU A 190 -9.23 2.84 -10.08
CA GLU A 190 -7.90 3.32 -10.47
C GLU A 190 -7.93 4.07 -11.80
N GLU A 191 -8.74 3.61 -12.77
CA GLU A 191 -8.96 4.31 -14.04
C GLU A 191 -9.71 5.64 -13.81
N GLU A 192 -10.71 5.65 -12.93
CA GLU A 192 -11.40 6.87 -12.52
C GLU A 192 -10.44 7.85 -11.83
N ASN A 193 -9.59 7.37 -10.90
CA ASN A 193 -8.56 8.18 -10.28
C ASN A 193 -7.59 8.77 -11.31
N ASN A 194 -7.07 7.96 -12.25
CA ASN A 194 -6.23 8.46 -13.34
C ASN A 194 -6.93 9.56 -14.13
N LYS A 195 -8.20 9.34 -14.51
CA LYS A 195 -8.98 10.33 -15.27
C LYS A 195 -9.13 11.65 -14.53
N LEU A 196 -9.46 11.60 -13.24
CA LEU A 196 -9.61 12.80 -12.41
C LEU A 196 -8.33 13.65 -12.38
N PHE A 197 -7.15 13.02 -12.28
CA PHE A 197 -5.89 13.74 -12.29
C PHE A 197 -5.47 14.17 -13.71
N ILE A 198 -5.69 13.36 -14.72
CA ILE A 198 -5.45 13.74 -16.12
C ILE A 198 -6.27 14.99 -16.47
N ASP A 199 -7.55 15.01 -16.10
CA ASP A 199 -8.44 16.15 -16.35
C ASP A 199 -8.00 17.40 -15.56
N ALA A 200 -7.63 17.24 -14.28
CA ALA A 200 -7.21 18.34 -13.43
C ALA A 200 -5.91 19.01 -13.91
N TYR A 201 -5.00 18.24 -14.49
CA TYR A 201 -3.72 18.75 -15.00
C TYR A 201 -3.73 19.07 -16.52
N GLY A 202 -4.87 18.86 -17.20
CA GLY A 202 -5.00 19.16 -18.62
C GLY A 202 -4.16 18.26 -19.55
N LEU A 203 -4.01 16.96 -19.19
CA LEU A 203 -3.13 16.00 -19.85
C LEU A 203 -3.90 15.00 -20.77
N GLN A 204 -5.12 15.35 -21.20
CA GLN A 204 -5.99 14.42 -21.95
C GLN A 204 -5.42 14.04 -23.31
N ASP A 205 -4.62 14.91 -23.91
CA ASP A 205 -3.98 14.66 -25.21
C ASP A 205 -2.71 13.79 -25.09
N GLU A 206 -2.17 13.60 -23.87
CA GLU A 206 -0.90 12.93 -23.62
C GLU A 206 -1.04 11.60 -22.88
N LEU A 207 -2.05 11.47 -22.03
CA LEU A 207 -2.25 10.31 -21.17
C LEU A 207 -3.66 9.77 -21.27
N THR A 208 -3.75 8.46 -21.17
CA THR A 208 -5.02 7.74 -21.09
C THR A 208 -5.21 7.12 -19.70
N PRO A 209 -6.47 7.02 -19.19
CA PRO A 209 -6.72 6.57 -17.84
C PRO A 209 -6.57 5.06 -17.62
N GLU A 210 -6.54 4.24 -18.67
CA GLU A 210 -6.57 2.78 -18.59
C GLU A 210 -5.43 2.22 -17.73
N VAL A 211 -5.76 1.21 -16.94
CA VAL A 211 -4.83 0.50 -16.06
C VAL A 211 -4.68 -0.94 -16.51
N PRO A 212 -3.47 -1.41 -16.86
CA PRO A 212 -3.23 -2.82 -17.18
C PRO A 212 -3.55 -3.74 -16.00
N ASP A 213 -4.12 -4.90 -16.22
CA ASP A 213 -4.49 -5.87 -15.18
C ASP A 213 -3.29 -6.28 -14.29
N ALA A 214 -2.09 -6.29 -14.86
CA ALA A 214 -0.86 -6.58 -14.14
C ALA A 214 -0.46 -5.49 -13.13
N GLN A 215 -1.04 -4.30 -13.21
CA GLN A 215 -0.81 -3.19 -12.28
C GLN A 215 -1.84 -3.13 -11.14
N ILE A 216 -2.88 -3.95 -11.19
CA ILE A 216 -3.82 -4.11 -10.07
C ILE A 216 -3.18 -5.02 -9.03
N THR A 217 -2.88 -4.46 -7.87
CA THR A 217 -2.05 -5.11 -6.84
C THR A 217 -2.83 -5.98 -5.85
N LEU A 218 -4.13 -6.18 -6.08
CA LEU A 218 -4.91 -7.13 -5.29
C LEU A 218 -4.49 -8.58 -5.57
N THR A 219 -4.56 -9.40 -4.56
CA THR A 219 -4.30 -10.83 -4.67
C THR A 219 -5.38 -11.48 -5.53
N ARG A 220 -5.00 -12.40 -6.40
CA ARG A 220 -5.94 -13.19 -7.21
C ARG A 220 -6.27 -14.51 -6.51
N ALA A 221 -7.56 -14.86 -6.44
CA ALA A 221 -7.98 -16.16 -5.93
C ALA A 221 -7.31 -17.28 -6.73
N ASN A 222 -6.68 -18.22 -6.00
CA ASN A 222 -5.98 -19.36 -6.58
C ASN A 222 -6.31 -20.61 -5.78
N ARG A 223 -6.94 -21.59 -6.40
CA ARG A 223 -7.46 -22.78 -5.72
C ARG A 223 -6.39 -23.53 -4.91
N GLU A 224 -5.20 -23.70 -5.45
CA GLU A 224 -4.12 -24.43 -4.77
C GLU A 224 -3.62 -23.63 -3.57
N LYS A 225 -3.23 -22.36 -3.76
CA LYS A 225 -2.73 -21.49 -2.69
C LYS A 225 -3.78 -21.27 -1.61
N ASP A 226 -5.02 -21.04 -1.99
CA ASP A 226 -6.10 -20.79 -1.03
C ASP A 226 -6.48 -22.05 -0.25
N SER A 227 -6.35 -23.25 -0.86
CA SER A 227 -6.47 -24.53 -0.13
C SER A 227 -5.34 -24.71 0.90
N GLN A 228 -4.10 -24.34 0.56
CA GLN A 228 -2.97 -24.37 1.49
C GLN A 228 -3.20 -23.39 2.66
N ARG A 229 -3.65 -22.17 2.38
CA ARG A 229 -4.01 -21.17 3.39
C ARG A 229 -5.14 -21.65 4.31
N LEU A 230 -6.13 -22.33 3.75
CA LEU A 230 -7.23 -22.91 4.54
C LEU A 230 -6.73 -23.99 5.51
N VAL A 231 -5.80 -24.83 5.08
CA VAL A 231 -5.17 -25.85 5.95
C VAL A 231 -4.34 -25.18 7.04
N SER A 232 -3.54 -24.15 6.69
CA SER A 232 -2.78 -23.36 7.67
C SER A 232 -3.70 -22.77 8.74
N TYR A 233 -4.76 -22.09 8.32
CA TYR A 233 -5.75 -21.52 9.21
C TYR A 233 -6.42 -22.55 10.14
N ALA A 234 -6.81 -23.71 9.58
CA ALA A 234 -7.43 -24.78 10.36
C ALA A 234 -6.47 -25.35 11.42
N LEU A 235 -5.19 -25.49 11.10
CA LEU A 235 -4.16 -25.91 12.06
C LEU A 235 -3.96 -24.85 13.16
N GLY A 236 -3.90 -23.58 12.80
CA GLY A 236 -3.80 -22.47 13.76
C GLY A 236 -4.98 -22.43 14.74
N CYS A 237 -6.20 -22.72 14.28
CA CYS A 237 -7.38 -22.80 15.15
C CYS A 237 -7.38 -23.99 16.12
N MET A 238 -6.56 -25.02 15.88
CA MET A 238 -6.45 -26.21 16.73
C MET A 238 -5.35 -26.10 17.79
N MET A 239 -4.44 -25.14 17.66
CA MET A 239 -3.34 -24.87 18.60
C MET A 239 -3.75 -23.90 19.70
#